data_0fba9704b3f0b226eac42feaa71c93bf
#
_entry.id   0fba9704b3f0b226eac42feaa71c93bf
#
_cell.length_a   1.000
_cell.length_b   1.000
_cell.length_c   1.000
_cell.angle_alpha   90.00
_cell.angle_beta   90.00
_cell.angle_gamma   90.00
#
_symmetry.space_group_name_H-M   'P 1'
#
loop_
_entity.id
_entity.type
_entity.pdbx_description
1 polymer ?
#
loop_
_entity_poly.entity_id
_entity_poly.type
_entity_poly.pdbx_seq_one_letter_code
_entity_poly.pdbx_strand_id
1 'polypeptide(L)'
;LVSCKSKTEPINNIASWTPDDGWTINGINIRDDYANFILLYQDREIANVEISKFAEPSWIDRETTADEFVQVYLGQHAELKSSSELQLDRKEEKIQKLVVAWELSAAETENGADLPKDEIWYFGFPKNKVLFCAKLLDENAELEFETIMRTLKY
;
A
#
# COMPACT_ATOMS: atom_id res chain seq x y z
N LEU A 1 -25.54 -25.22 10.96
CA LEU A 1 -24.74 -24.35 10.09
C LEU A 1 -24.01 -23.31 10.95
N VAL A 2 -22.75 -23.57 11.19
CA VAL A 2 -21.90 -22.59 11.85
C VAL A 2 -21.47 -21.60 10.78
N SER A 3 -22.04 -20.39 10.78
CA SER A 3 -21.50 -19.32 9.97
C SER A 3 -20.13 -18.97 10.53
N CYS A 4 -19.05 -19.22 9.77
CA CYS A 4 -17.74 -18.72 10.08
C CYS A 4 -17.78 -17.18 9.99
N LYS A 5 -17.91 -16.52 11.14
CA LYS A 5 -17.71 -15.07 11.19
C LYS A 5 -16.23 -14.80 11.00
N SER A 6 -15.90 -13.92 10.05
CA SER A 6 -14.54 -13.42 9.88
C SER A 6 -14.04 -12.86 11.21
N LYS A 7 -12.87 -13.32 11.64
CA LYS A 7 -12.25 -12.86 12.87
C LYS A 7 -11.28 -11.73 12.60
N THR A 8 -11.33 -10.70 13.44
CA THR A 8 -10.27 -9.70 13.47
C THR A 8 -9.00 -10.31 14.05
N GLU A 9 -7.91 -10.19 13.33
CA GLU A 9 -6.60 -10.72 13.69
C GLU A 9 -5.58 -9.58 13.78
N PRO A 10 -4.71 -9.55 14.81
CA PRO A 10 -3.65 -8.55 14.89
C PRO A 10 -2.58 -8.82 13.84
N ILE A 11 -2.08 -7.77 13.22
CA ILE A 11 -0.86 -7.81 12.40
C ILE A 11 0.33 -7.50 13.30
N ASN A 12 0.22 -6.42 14.08
CA ASN A 12 1.17 -6.01 15.11
C ASN A 12 0.46 -5.07 16.10
N ASN A 13 1.18 -4.27 16.86
CA ASN A 13 0.60 -3.32 17.82
C ASN A 13 -0.08 -2.12 17.15
N ILE A 14 0.20 -1.84 15.88
CA ILE A 14 -0.39 -0.71 15.16
C ILE A 14 -1.69 -1.12 14.46
N ALA A 15 -1.71 -2.29 13.82
CA ALA A 15 -2.74 -2.65 12.85
C ALA A 15 -3.30 -4.04 13.09
N SER A 16 -4.58 -4.17 12.77
CA SER A 16 -5.30 -5.44 12.71
C SER A 16 -6.13 -5.49 11.41
N TRP A 17 -6.56 -6.67 11.05
CA TRP A 17 -7.38 -6.88 9.87
C TRP A 17 -8.44 -7.96 10.09
N THR A 18 -9.41 -8.01 9.20
CA THR A 18 -10.49 -9.00 9.24
C THR A 18 -10.55 -9.72 7.90
N PRO A 19 -9.69 -10.73 7.69
CA PRO A 19 -9.63 -11.43 6.41
C PRO A 19 -10.80 -12.38 6.22
N ASP A 20 -11.29 -12.45 4.98
CA ASP A 20 -12.15 -13.53 4.52
C ASP A 20 -11.29 -14.76 4.16
N ASP A 21 -11.94 -15.88 3.89
CA ASP A 21 -11.25 -17.10 3.48
C ASP A 21 -10.40 -16.87 2.22
N GLY A 22 -9.19 -17.39 2.25
CA GLY A 22 -8.25 -17.32 1.15
C GLY A 22 -7.20 -16.22 1.26
N TRP A 23 -7.38 -15.25 2.15
CA TRP A 23 -6.39 -14.20 2.41
C TRP A 23 -5.37 -14.65 3.44
N THR A 24 -4.10 -14.42 3.13
CA THR A 24 -2.98 -14.68 4.04
C THR A 24 -1.94 -13.56 3.96
N ILE A 25 -1.10 -13.48 4.97
CA ILE A 25 0.02 -12.55 5.05
C ILE A 25 1.32 -13.34 5.09
N ASN A 26 2.26 -12.97 4.23
CA ASN A 26 3.65 -13.42 4.30
C ASN A 26 4.50 -12.25 4.81
N GLY A 27 4.90 -12.30 6.08
CA GLY A 27 5.69 -11.26 6.71
C GLY A 27 7.11 -11.18 6.15
N ILE A 28 7.53 -9.96 5.78
CA ILE A 28 8.91 -9.68 5.41
C ILE A 28 9.65 -9.14 6.64
N ASN A 29 9.08 -8.15 7.30
CA ASN A 29 9.62 -7.56 8.51
C ASN A 29 8.45 -7.02 9.36
N ILE A 30 8.08 -7.77 10.38
CA ILE A 30 6.97 -7.39 11.28
C ILE A 30 7.52 -7.17 12.68
N ARG A 31 7.35 -5.93 13.15
CA ARG A 31 7.72 -5.46 14.49
C ARG A 31 6.54 -4.72 15.10
N ASP A 32 6.65 -4.35 16.36
CA ASP A 32 5.56 -3.69 17.10
C ASP A 32 5.07 -2.38 16.47
N ASP A 33 5.98 -1.60 15.91
CA ASP A 33 5.73 -0.26 15.34
C ASP A 33 5.93 -0.19 13.81
N TYR A 34 6.13 -1.33 13.18
CA TYR A 34 6.41 -1.43 11.75
C TYR A 34 5.96 -2.79 11.21
N ALA A 35 5.32 -2.80 10.07
CA ALA A 35 4.98 -4.02 9.38
C ALA A 35 5.24 -3.86 7.88
N ASN A 36 6.00 -4.79 7.32
CA ASN A 36 6.13 -4.96 5.87
C ASN A 36 5.82 -6.42 5.53
N PHE A 37 4.85 -6.63 4.66
CA PHE A 37 4.38 -7.96 4.32
C PHE A 37 3.84 -8.02 2.89
N ILE A 38 3.86 -9.23 2.33
CA ILE A 38 3.15 -9.53 1.10
C ILE A 38 1.76 -10.05 1.48
N LEU A 39 0.75 -9.45 0.91
CA LEU A 39 -0.64 -9.88 1.03
C LEU A 39 -0.94 -10.85 -0.10
N LEU A 40 -1.44 -12.05 0.25
CA LEU A 40 -1.77 -13.10 -0.70
C LEU A 40 -3.26 -13.41 -0.66
N TYR A 41 -3.80 -13.71 -1.83
CA TYR A 41 -5.15 -14.24 -1.97
C TYR A 41 -5.09 -15.54 -2.79
N GLN A 42 -5.50 -16.65 -2.17
CA GLN A 42 -5.39 -17.98 -2.78
C GLN A 42 -3.98 -18.26 -3.34
N ASP A 43 -2.98 -18.00 -2.51
CA ASP A 43 -1.54 -18.15 -2.79
C ASP A 43 -0.98 -17.26 -3.91
N ARG A 44 -1.76 -16.29 -4.42
CA ARG A 44 -1.27 -15.28 -5.36
C ARG A 44 -0.85 -14.02 -4.62
N GLU A 45 0.30 -13.48 -4.97
CA GLU A 45 0.77 -12.21 -4.42
C GLU A 45 -0.07 -11.05 -4.97
N ILE A 46 -0.77 -10.35 -4.08
CA ILE A 46 -1.68 -9.26 -4.45
C ILE A 46 -1.03 -7.90 -4.27
N ALA A 47 -0.38 -7.67 -3.13
CA ALA A 47 0.23 -6.39 -2.82
C ALA A 47 1.38 -6.54 -1.82
N ASN A 48 2.34 -5.63 -1.90
CA ASN A 48 3.32 -5.41 -0.85
C ASN A 48 2.83 -4.24 -0.01
N VAL A 49 2.64 -4.46 1.28
CA VAL A 49 2.07 -3.49 2.22
C VAL A 49 3.10 -3.10 3.27
N GLU A 50 3.18 -1.81 3.54
CA GLU A 50 3.98 -1.25 4.61
C GLU A 50 3.12 -0.36 5.50
N ILE A 51 3.16 -0.62 6.80
CA ILE A 51 2.48 0.17 7.82
C ILE A 51 3.53 0.56 8.86
N SER A 52 3.71 1.84 9.08
CA SER A 52 4.73 2.31 10.01
C SER A 52 4.21 3.43 10.90
N LYS A 53 4.69 3.42 12.14
CA LYS A 53 4.52 4.55 13.05
C LYS A 53 5.76 5.43 12.95
N PHE A 54 5.55 6.73 12.82
CA PHE A 54 6.66 7.68 12.70
C PHE A 54 6.61 8.72 13.82
N ALA A 55 7.80 9.25 14.14
CA ALA A 55 7.94 10.32 15.12
C ALA A 55 8.06 11.67 14.42
N GLU A 56 7.59 12.74 15.08
CA GLU A 56 7.82 14.11 14.60
C GLU A 56 9.12 14.66 15.16
N PRO A 57 9.82 15.55 14.42
CA PRO A 57 9.53 15.96 13.05
C PRO A 57 9.90 14.90 12.02
N SER A 58 9.09 14.79 10.98
CA SER A 58 9.30 13.87 9.86
C SER A 58 9.10 14.63 8.54
N TRP A 59 9.82 14.20 7.48
CA TRP A 59 9.61 14.71 6.13
C TRP A 59 8.24 14.33 5.57
N ILE A 60 7.60 13.31 6.15
CA ILE A 60 6.29 12.84 5.77
C ILE A 60 5.30 13.11 6.90
N ASP A 61 4.20 13.75 6.55
CA ASP A 61 3.10 14.04 7.44
C ASP A 61 1.77 14.08 6.66
N ARG A 62 0.69 14.44 7.31
CA ARG A 62 -0.63 14.51 6.68
C ARG A 62 -0.75 15.54 5.55
N GLU A 63 0.15 16.50 5.49
CA GLU A 63 0.19 17.53 4.45
C GLU A 63 1.04 17.10 3.25
N THR A 64 1.75 15.98 3.35
CA THR A 64 2.56 15.44 2.24
C THR A 64 1.66 15.15 1.03
N THR A 65 2.00 15.77 -0.09
CA THR A 65 1.26 15.57 -1.35
C THR A 65 1.68 14.27 -2.04
N ALA A 66 0.85 13.82 -2.98
CA ALA A 66 1.17 12.66 -3.82
C ALA A 66 2.48 12.86 -4.60
N ASP A 67 2.71 14.05 -5.15
CA ASP A 67 3.95 14.38 -5.85
C ASP A 67 5.18 14.32 -4.95
N GLU A 68 5.08 14.87 -3.74
CA GLU A 68 6.16 14.81 -2.76
C GLU A 68 6.47 13.37 -2.35
N PHE A 69 5.44 12.56 -2.13
CA PHE A 69 5.61 11.15 -1.82
C PHE A 69 6.36 10.42 -2.94
N VAL A 70 5.95 10.61 -4.19
CA VAL A 70 6.60 9.96 -5.34
C VAL A 70 8.06 10.41 -5.45
N GLN A 71 8.34 11.70 -5.35
CA GLN A 71 9.69 12.23 -5.48
C GLN A 71 10.64 11.74 -4.39
N VAL A 72 10.18 11.72 -3.15
CA VAL A 72 11.03 11.41 -1.99
C VAL A 72 11.08 9.91 -1.73
N TYR A 73 9.95 9.23 -1.77
CA TYR A 73 9.86 7.81 -1.44
C TYR A 73 10.24 6.90 -2.61
N LEU A 74 9.76 7.20 -3.81
CA LEU A 74 10.04 6.40 -5.01
C LEU A 74 11.25 6.88 -5.79
N GLY A 75 11.61 8.15 -5.68
CA GLY A 75 12.80 8.73 -6.29
C GLY A 75 12.53 9.45 -7.62
N GLN A 76 13.60 10.03 -8.16
CA GLN A 76 13.53 10.94 -9.30
C GLN A 76 13.17 10.27 -10.64
N HIS A 77 13.27 8.95 -10.74
CA HIS A 77 12.93 8.21 -11.97
C HIS A 77 11.48 7.77 -12.03
N ALA A 78 10.72 8.04 -10.97
CA ALA A 78 9.29 7.80 -10.90
C ALA A 78 8.52 9.08 -11.22
N GLU A 79 7.45 8.96 -12.00
CA GLU A 79 6.57 10.06 -12.35
C GLU A 79 5.14 9.74 -11.95
N LEU A 80 4.51 10.67 -11.23
CA LEU A 80 3.09 10.55 -10.90
C LEU A 80 2.25 10.90 -12.13
N LYS A 81 1.48 9.93 -12.63
CA LYS A 81 0.56 10.13 -13.77
C LYS A 81 -0.82 10.59 -13.31
N SER A 82 -1.33 10.01 -12.23
CA SER A 82 -2.62 10.39 -11.68
C SER A 82 -2.70 10.01 -10.22
N SER A 83 -3.56 10.71 -9.49
CA SER A 83 -3.90 10.40 -8.11
C SER A 83 -5.40 10.54 -7.88
N SER A 84 -5.95 9.69 -7.02
CA SER A 84 -7.34 9.76 -6.62
C SER A 84 -7.47 9.37 -5.15
N GLU A 85 -8.42 9.98 -4.46
CA GLU A 85 -8.70 9.64 -3.07
C GLU A 85 -9.63 8.43 -3.01
N LEU A 86 -9.27 7.43 -2.19
CA LEU A 86 -10.15 6.31 -1.94
C LEU A 86 -11.28 6.69 -1.00
N GLN A 87 -12.49 6.27 -1.36
CA GLN A 87 -13.65 6.39 -0.48
C GLN A 87 -13.61 5.28 0.57
N LEU A 88 -13.14 5.61 1.76
CA LEU A 88 -13.13 4.73 2.91
C LEU A 88 -14.31 5.07 3.82
N ASP A 89 -14.79 4.06 4.57
CA ASP A 89 -15.96 4.22 5.46
C ASP A 89 -15.70 5.14 6.66
N ARG A 90 -14.43 5.49 6.89
CA ARG A 90 -14.01 6.37 8.00
C ARG A 90 -13.49 7.70 7.47
N LYS A 91 -14.09 8.78 7.93
CA LYS A 91 -13.78 10.14 7.50
C LYS A 91 -12.35 10.61 7.82
N GLU A 92 -11.70 9.98 8.78
CA GLU A 92 -10.34 10.35 9.22
C GLU A 92 -9.24 9.67 8.40
N GLU A 93 -9.58 8.65 7.65
CA GLU A 93 -8.63 7.91 6.82
C GLU A 93 -8.49 8.57 5.47
N LYS A 94 -7.29 9.04 5.16
CA LYS A 94 -6.95 9.60 3.85
C LYS A 94 -5.92 8.69 3.19
N ILE A 95 -6.39 7.86 2.26
CA ILE A 95 -5.53 7.02 1.44
C ILE A 95 -5.75 7.41 -0.02
N GLN A 96 -4.66 7.69 -0.71
CA GLN A 96 -4.66 8.01 -2.13
C GLN A 96 -4.15 6.83 -2.94
N LYS A 97 -4.76 6.61 -4.07
CA LYS A 97 -4.31 5.70 -5.10
C LYS A 97 -3.53 6.48 -6.14
N LEU A 98 -2.33 6.02 -6.42
CA LEU A 98 -1.41 6.65 -7.36
C LEU A 98 -1.14 5.74 -8.54
N VAL A 99 -1.12 6.31 -9.74
CA VAL A 99 -0.60 5.65 -10.93
C VAL A 99 0.77 6.26 -11.21
N VAL A 100 1.80 5.43 -11.20
CA VAL A 100 3.20 5.84 -11.29
C VAL A 100 3.86 5.23 -12.52
N ALA A 101 4.47 6.07 -13.35
CA ALA A 101 5.30 5.65 -14.46
C ALA A 101 6.77 5.69 -14.06
N TRP A 102 7.55 4.80 -14.65
CA TRP A 102 8.99 4.76 -14.46
C TRP A 102 9.72 5.09 -15.74
N GLU A 103 10.78 5.91 -15.64
CA GLU A 103 11.67 6.20 -16.76
C GLU A 103 12.63 5.03 -16.97
N LEU A 104 12.95 4.77 -18.24
CA LEU A 104 14.04 3.88 -18.58
C LEU A 104 15.39 4.58 -18.36
N SER A 105 16.38 3.84 -17.87
CA SER A 105 17.76 4.33 -17.86
C SER A 105 18.29 4.46 -19.30
N ALA A 106 19.37 5.23 -19.47
CA ALA A 106 20.03 5.36 -20.78
C ALA A 106 20.47 4.00 -21.34
N ALA A 107 21.01 3.14 -20.48
CA ALA A 107 21.43 1.79 -20.87
C ALA A 107 20.27 0.91 -21.33
N GLU A 108 19.14 0.95 -20.62
CA GLU A 108 17.92 0.22 -20.99
C GLU A 108 17.37 0.71 -22.32
N THR A 109 17.37 2.03 -22.55
CA THR A 109 16.94 2.64 -23.81
C THR A 109 17.85 2.22 -24.98
N GLU A 110 19.15 2.24 -24.78
CA GLU A 110 20.13 1.79 -25.79
C GLU A 110 19.98 0.32 -26.14
N ASN A 111 19.61 -0.53 -25.16
CA ASN A 111 19.38 -1.95 -25.37
C ASN A 111 18.00 -2.26 -25.96
N GLY A 112 17.18 -1.26 -26.24
CA GLY A 112 15.84 -1.44 -26.81
C GLY A 112 14.83 -2.06 -25.84
N ALA A 113 15.04 -1.90 -24.54
CA ALA A 113 14.09 -2.39 -23.54
C ALA A 113 12.73 -1.73 -23.71
N ASP A 114 11.66 -2.49 -23.49
CA ASP A 114 10.31 -1.95 -23.45
C ASP A 114 10.11 -1.07 -22.22
N LEU A 115 9.22 -0.06 -22.35
CA LEU A 115 8.81 0.75 -21.21
C LEU A 115 8.18 -0.15 -20.14
N PRO A 116 8.56 -0.02 -18.85
CA PRO A 116 7.91 -0.74 -17.79
C PRO A 116 6.43 -0.34 -17.73
N LYS A 117 5.59 -1.27 -17.32
CA LYS A 117 4.18 -0.98 -17.06
C LYS A 117 4.04 0.03 -15.94
N ASP A 118 3.01 0.87 -15.99
CA ASP A 118 2.65 1.73 -14.89
C ASP A 118 2.34 0.90 -13.64
N GLU A 119 2.77 1.40 -12.50
CA GLU A 119 2.52 0.77 -11.21
C GLU A 119 1.40 1.47 -10.47
N ILE A 120 0.64 0.71 -9.70
CA ILE A 120 -0.38 1.25 -8.81
C ILE A 120 0.14 1.22 -7.39
N TRP A 121 0.19 2.39 -6.78
CA TRP A 121 0.61 2.59 -5.40
C TRP A 121 -0.51 3.20 -4.58
N TYR A 122 -0.47 2.93 -3.30
CA TYR A 122 -1.37 3.52 -2.32
C TYR A 122 -0.53 4.14 -1.22
N PHE A 123 -0.88 5.33 -0.80
CA PHE A 123 -0.27 5.92 0.38
C PHE A 123 -1.26 6.78 1.15
N GLY A 124 -1.08 6.89 2.44
CA GLY A 124 -1.91 7.75 3.24
C GLY A 124 -1.66 7.61 4.74
N PHE A 125 -2.50 8.31 5.47
CA PHE A 125 -2.39 8.43 6.91
C PHE A 125 -3.72 7.98 7.53
N PRO A 126 -3.90 6.65 7.75
CA PRO A 126 -5.15 6.14 8.31
C PRO A 126 -5.37 6.56 9.76
N LYS A 127 -4.31 6.95 10.44
CA LYS A 127 -4.34 7.45 11.80
C LYS A 127 -3.20 8.44 12.01
N ASN A 128 -3.30 9.30 13.04
CA ASN A 128 -2.23 10.21 13.37
C ASN A 128 -0.91 9.45 13.63
N LYS A 129 0.17 9.90 13.00
CA LYS A 129 1.51 9.29 13.06
C LYS A 129 1.62 7.85 12.53
N VAL A 130 0.62 7.38 11.80
CA VAL A 130 0.66 6.09 11.10
C VAL A 130 0.66 6.34 9.59
N LEU A 131 1.67 5.82 8.92
CA LEU A 131 1.77 5.82 7.46
C LEU A 131 1.37 4.46 6.93
N PHE A 132 0.49 4.46 5.94
CA PHE A 132 0.17 3.31 5.11
C PHE A 132 0.74 3.51 3.72
N CYS A 133 1.46 2.52 3.22
CA CYS A 133 1.96 2.50 1.84
C CYS A 133 1.81 1.10 1.28
N ALA A 134 1.37 0.98 0.04
CA ALA A 134 1.27 -0.33 -0.62
C ALA A 134 1.56 -0.21 -2.11
N LYS A 135 2.19 -1.24 -2.64
CA LYS A 135 2.35 -1.44 -4.08
C LYS A 135 1.49 -2.61 -4.51
N LEU A 136 0.63 -2.41 -5.49
CA LEU A 136 -0.16 -3.48 -6.08
C LEU A 136 0.73 -4.36 -6.96
N LEU A 137 0.76 -5.66 -6.70
CA LEU A 137 1.57 -6.63 -7.44
C LEU A 137 0.77 -7.32 -8.55
N ASP A 138 -0.54 -7.46 -8.36
CA ASP A 138 -1.46 -8.02 -9.35
C ASP A 138 -2.47 -6.94 -9.77
N GLU A 139 -2.30 -6.37 -10.94
CA GLU A 139 -3.17 -5.31 -11.47
C GLU A 139 -4.62 -5.74 -11.65
N ASN A 140 -4.89 -7.05 -11.79
CA ASN A 140 -6.24 -7.59 -11.91
C ASN A 140 -6.95 -7.75 -10.55
N ALA A 141 -6.24 -7.57 -9.45
CA ALA A 141 -6.75 -7.73 -8.09
C ALA A 141 -6.96 -6.40 -7.37
N GLU A 142 -7.06 -5.30 -8.10
CA GLU A 142 -7.23 -3.96 -7.55
C GLU A 142 -8.48 -3.85 -6.67
N LEU A 143 -9.61 -4.35 -7.15
CA LEU A 143 -10.88 -4.29 -6.42
C LEU A 143 -10.83 -5.15 -5.15
N GLU A 144 -10.28 -6.34 -5.24
CA GLU A 144 -10.11 -7.25 -4.11
C GLU A 144 -9.17 -6.63 -3.06
N PHE A 145 -8.07 -6.03 -3.50
CA PHE A 145 -7.15 -5.33 -2.60
C PHE A 145 -7.83 -4.17 -1.87
N GLU A 146 -8.56 -3.33 -2.57
CA GLU A 146 -9.29 -2.21 -1.97
C GLU A 146 -10.36 -2.69 -0.99
N THR A 147 -10.99 -3.81 -1.25
CA THR A 147 -11.96 -4.43 -0.36
C THR A 147 -11.31 -4.91 0.95
N ILE A 148 -10.19 -5.63 0.88
CA ILE A 148 -9.51 -6.13 2.07
C ILE A 148 -8.86 -4.97 2.87
N MET A 149 -8.39 -3.94 2.19
CA MET A 149 -7.81 -2.75 2.81
C MET A 149 -8.81 -2.04 3.73
N ARG A 150 -10.10 -2.06 3.40
CA ARG A 150 -11.15 -1.50 4.25
C ARG A 150 -11.33 -2.25 5.57
N THR A 151 -10.85 -3.46 5.68
CA THR A 151 -10.89 -4.24 6.92
C THR A 151 -9.74 -3.91 7.87
N LEU A 152 -8.70 -3.24 7.38
CA LEU A 152 -7.58 -2.81 8.21
C LEU A 152 -8.03 -1.78 9.25
N LYS A 153 -7.61 -2.00 10.49
CA LYS A 153 -7.85 -1.10 11.62
C LYS A 153 -6.51 -0.75 12.27
N TYR A 154 -6.43 0.48 12.73
CA TYR A 154 -5.20 1.08 13.25
C TYR A 154 -5.34 1.58 14.67
#